data_98bdbd41ecd6ffbf08511d0709693887
#
_entry.id   98bdbd41ecd6ffbf08511d0709693887
#
_cell.length_a   1.000
_cell.length_b   1.000
_cell.length_c   1.000
_cell.angle_alpha   90.00
_cell.angle_beta   90.00
_cell.angle_gamma   90.00
#
_symmetry.space_group_name_H-M   'P 1'
#
loop_
_entity.id
_entity.type
_entity.pdbx_description
1 polymer ?
#
loop_
_entity_poly.entity_id
_entity_poly.type
_entity_poly.pdbx_seq_one_letter_code
_entity_poly.pdbx_strand_id
1 'polypeptide(L)'
;MFNKIELVNEKTLIIGIDIAKKIHWARFTNSRGITIGKPFKIENTAEGMANLSVRISELIKEYSCTSVLMGFEPSGHYWRTLAWYFKTTEGITLVGVNPYHVKQLKELEDNTQTKNDQKDALVIAHLIRDGRFFEIYMPDDEYAELRILRRHREQMSVNRKRVINNIYTLMDEYFPEYESIGFSYGSPSSNAILRATPFPTDILSFTPEELWKEWKSHSNLQRTRIPKKLAVMFIETAEKSIGVGFGLSAARLKLNDLLDQIELLNKQIDNCDEMMSQIISRLDIEQYLTSVPGVGKVIAASFIAETGDLNRFNDWKQVRKLAGLNLVEQSSGQHKGKTTISKRGRPDLRRIIYIIGDKGMLVSTEMMEFYQYLRHRPNNQLKHDQAVLAVGLKLMRILFHVVKHRELYDPQKALGNYRISQIVNAA
;
A
#
# COMPACT_ATOMS: atom_id res chain seq x y z
N MET A 1 -11.78 2.89 20.92
CA MET A 1 -10.36 2.91 21.40
C MET A 1 -10.35 2.17 22.72
N PHE A 2 -9.48 1.17 22.87
CA PHE A 2 -9.36 0.39 24.10
C PHE A 2 -9.10 1.29 25.31
N ASN A 3 -9.89 1.11 26.38
CA ASN A 3 -9.54 1.64 27.68
C ASN A 3 -8.47 0.74 28.29
N LYS A 4 -7.21 1.12 28.17
CA LYS A 4 -6.07 0.31 28.60
C LYS A 4 -6.02 0.08 30.10
N ILE A 5 -6.57 0.99 30.89
CA ILE A 5 -6.65 0.88 32.35
C ILE A 5 -7.59 -0.26 32.75
N GLU A 6 -8.72 -0.40 32.04
CA GLU A 6 -9.67 -1.48 32.29
C GLU A 6 -9.15 -2.83 31.81
N LEU A 7 -8.38 -2.84 30.71
CA LEU A 7 -7.84 -4.08 30.13
C LEU A 7 -6.69 -4.66 30.95
N VAL A 8 -5.86 -3.83 31.58
CA VAL A 8 -4.73 -4.30 32.41
C VAL A 8 -5.08 -4.05 33.88
N ASN A 9 -5.67 -5.03 34.54
CA ASN A 9 -6.05 -5.00 35.95
C ASN A 9 -5.54 -6.24 36.71
N GLU A 10 -5.73 -6.31 38.00
CA GLU A 10 -5.20 -7.38 38.86
C GLU A 10 -5.69 -8.79 38.50
N LYS A 11 -6.84 -8.89 37.81
CA LYS A 11 -7.44 -10.16 37.36
C LYS A 11 -7.15 -10.48 35.89
N THR A 12 -6.23 -9.76 35.27
CA THR A 12 -5.86 -9.98 33.84
C THR A 12 -4.66 -10.93 33.72
N LEU A 13 -4.86 -12.06 33.03
CA LEU A 13 -3.78 -12.90 32.55
C LEU A 13 -3.19 -12.29 31.28
N ILE A 14 -1.90 -11.97 31.31
CA ILE A 14 -1.19 -11.40 30.17
C ILE A 14 -0.37 -12.49 29.48
N ILE A 15 -0.54 -12.61 28.17
CA ILE A 15 0.14 -13.60 27.33
C ILE A 15 0.92 -12.85 26.25
N GLY A 16 2.23 -12.91 26.29
CA GLY A 16 3.09 -12.48 25.19
C GLY A 16 3.46 -13.66 24.33
N ILE A 17 3.30 -13.53 23.01
CA ILE A 17 3.60 -14.61 22.06
C ILE A 17 4.62 -14.12 21.03
N ASP A 18 5.74 -14.82 20.94
CA ASP A 18 6.65 -14.69 19.83
C ASP A 18 6.21 -15.60 18.68
N ILE A 19 6.01 -14.99 17.50
CA ILE A 19 5.41 -15.65 16.34
C ILE A 19 6.49 -16.12 15.36
N ALA A 20 6.46 -17.43 15.05
CA ALA A 20 7.28 -18.01 14.02
C ALA A 20 6.49 -18.94 13.08
N LYS A 21 7.11 -19.46 12.03
CA LYS A 21 6.44 -20.24 10.99
C LYS A 21 5.84 -21.55 11.50
N LYS A 22 6.60 -22.30 12.31
CA LYS A 22 6.22 -23.66 12.77
C LYS A 22 5.86 -23.71 14.24
N ILE A 23 6.56 -22.96 15.06
CA ILE A 23 6.47 -23.00 16.53
C ILE A 23 6.43 -21.59 17.05
N HIS A 24 5.39 -21.24 17.78
CA HIS A 24 5.32 -20.01 18.55
C HIS A 24 5.72 -20.28 20.00
N TRP A 25 6.21 -19.25 20.67
CA TRP A 25 6.52 -19.31 22.11
C TRP A 25 5.63 -18.37 22.88
N ALA A 26 4.97 -18.86 23.91
CA ALA A 26 4.17 -18.06 24.81
C ALA A 26 4.83 -17.91 26.19
N ARG A 27 4.68 -16.73 26.76
CA ARG A 27 4.99 -16.44 28.17
C ARG A 27 3.77 -15.83 28.83
N PHE A 28 3.48 -16.31 30.02
CA PHE A 28 2.36 -15.89 30.84
C PHE A 28 2.87 -15.02 31.98
N THR A 29 2.21 -13.90 32.26
CA THR A 29 2.50 -13.03 33.38
C THR A 29 1.20 -12.52 34.00
N ASN A 30 1.27 -12.14 35.28
CA ASN A 30 0.20 -11.36 35.90
C ASN A 30 0.37 -9.86 35.57
N SER A 31 -0.55 -9.03 36.03
CA SER A 31 -0.53 -7.58 35.86
C SER A 31 0.70 -6.88 36.48
N ARG A 32 1.38 -7.53 37.44
CA ARG A 32 2.63 -7.02 38.03
C ARG A 32 3.86 -7.40 37.19
N GLY A 33 3.72 -8.23 36.17
CA GLY A 33 4.81 -8.71 35.33
C GLY A 33 5.50 -9.95 35.89
N ILE A 34 4.99 -10.55 36.98
CA ILE A 34 5.54 -11.78 37.53
C ILE A 34 5.19 -12.92 36.57
N THR A 35 6.21 -13.63 36.15
CA THR A 35 6.08 -14.77 35.25
C THR A 35 5.34 -15.94 35.88
N ILE A 36 4.38 -16.51 35.16
CA ILE A 36 3.61 -17.67 35.58
C ILE A 36 4.07 -18.87 34.74
N GLY A 37 4.62 -19.87 35.41
CA GLY A 37 5.06 -21.11 34.79
C GLY A 37 6.28 -20.99 33.86
N LYS A 38 6.56 -22.08 33.15
CA LYS A 38 7.63 -22.16 32.14
C LYS A 38 7.21 -21.63 30.79
N PRO A 39 8.15 -21.33 29.86
CA PRO A 39 7.80 -21.03 28.46
C PRO A 39 6.93 -22.12 27.85
N PHE A 40 5.88 -21.75 27.17
CA PHE A 40 4.94 -22.68 26.54
C PHE A 40 5.15 -22.71 25.03
N LYS A 41 5.44 -23.89 24.50
CA LYS A 41 5.62 -24.15 23.07
C LYS A 41 4.26 -24.36 22.41
N ILE A 42 3.99 -23.64 21.33
CA ILE A 42 2.76 -23.73 20.55
C ILE A 42 3.12 -24.15 19.12
N GLU A 43 2.73 -25.32 18.70
CA GLU A 43 2.84 -25.69 17.30
C GLU A 43 1.78 -24.94 16.49
N ASN A 44 2.16 -24.46 15.29
CA ASN A 44 1.23 -23.72 14.42
C ASN A 44 0.28 -24.71 13.70
N THR A 45 -0.49 -25.46 14.49
CA THR A 45 -1.48 -26.47 14.10
C THR A 45 -2.76 -26.29 14.91
N ALA A 46 -3.86 -26.88 14.48
CA ALA A 46 -5.12 -26.86 15.23
C ALA A 46 -4.96 -27.46 16.64
N GLU A 47 -4.19 -28.54 16.77
CA GLU A 47 -3.88 -29.18 18.06
C GLU A 47 -3.06 -28.25 18.96
N GLY A 48 -2.03 -27.60 18.42
CA GLY A 48 -1.22 -26.65 19.20
C GLY A 48 -2.04 -25.45 19.71
N MET A 49 -2.99 -24.94 18.90
CA MET A 49 -3.92 -23.90 19.34
C MET A 49 -4.90 -24.39 20.41
N ALA A 50 -5.41 -25.62 20.26
CA ALA A 50 -6.28 -26.23 21.28
C ALA A 50 -5.53 -26.45 22.60
N ASN A 51 -4.30 -26.93 22.55
CA ASN A 51 -3.44 -27.08 23.73
C ASN A 51 -3.18 -25.74 24.45
N LEU A 52 -2.99 -24.66 23.68
CA LEU A 52 -2.91 -23.30 24.25
C LEU A 52 -4.21 -22.89 24.93
N SER A 53 -5.37 -23.18 24.31
CA SER A 53 -6.69 -22.88 24.89
C SER A 53 -6.90 -23.60 26.23
N VAL A 54 -6.53 -24.89 26.31
CA VAL A 54 -6.59 -25.68 27.55
C VAL A 54 -5.69 -25.04 28.61
N ARG A 55 -4.45 -24.71 28.25
CA ARG A 55 -3.49 -24.09 29.19
C ARG A 55 -3.98 -22.74 29.72
N ILE A 56 -4.57 -21.91 28.86
CA ILE A 56 -5.20 -20.64 29.27
C ILE A 56 -6.31 -20.90 30.28
N SER A 57 -7.18 -21.87 30.04
CA SER A 57 -8.30 -22.20 30.91
C SER A 57 -7.84 -22.71 32.29
N GLU A 58 -6.77 -23.48 32.33
CA GLU A 58 -6.12 -23.90 33.60
C GLU A 58 -5.61 -22.70 34.41
N LEU A 59 -4.87 -21.79 33.73
CA LEU A 59 -4.29 -20.62 34.39
C LEU A 59 -5.37 -19.63 34.88
N ILE A 60 -6.44 -19.46 34.12
CA ILE A 60 -7.60 -18.65 34.55
C ILE A 60 -8.17 -19.17 35.86
N LYS A 61 -8.33 -20.50 36.00
CA LYS A 61 -8.84 -21.12 37.22
C LYS A 61 -7.84 -21.02 38.37
N GLU A 62 -6.57 -21.37 38.11
CA GLU A 62 -5.51 -21.40 39.13
C GLU A 62 -5.26 -20.01 39.74
N TYR A 63 -5.26 -18.95 38.92
CA TYR A 63 -4.98 -17.57 39.35
C TYR A 63 -6.24 -16.71 39.51
N SER A 64 -7.44 -17.28 39.38
CA SER A 64 -8.72 -16.56 39.48
C SER A 64 -8.80 -15.33 38.54
N CYS A 65 -8.24 -15.44 37.35
CA CYS A 65 -8.29 -14.38 36.35
C CYS A 65 -9.71 -14.29 35.75
N THR A 66 -10.10 -13.09 35.34
CA THR A 66 -11.41 -12.85 34.69
C THR A 66 -11.28 -12.43 33.23
N SER A 67 -10.08 -12.09 32.79
CA SER A 67 -9.79 -11.65 31.42
C SER A 67 -8.40 -12.08 30.98
N VAL A 68 -8.22 -12.26 29.68
CA VAL A 68 -6.96 -12.59 29.05
C VAL A 68 -6.59 -11.52 28.04
N LEU A 69 -5.39 -10.99 28.13
CA LEU A 69 -4.82 -10.06 27.18
C LEU A 69 -3.67 -10.75 26.44
N MET A 70 -3.94 -11.22 25.22
CA MET A 70 -3.00 -11.97 24.41
C MET A 70 -2.42 -11.07 23.32
N GLY A 71 -1.11 -10.93 23.29
CA GLY A 71 -0.48 -10.08 22.30
C GLY A 71 0.77 -10.64 21.66
N PHE A 72 1.08 -10.09 20.50
CA PHE A 72 2.22 -10.48 19.67
C PHE A 72 2.69 -9.32 18.82
N GLU A 73 3.88 -9.47 18.23
CA GLU A 73 4.38 -8.57 17.22
C GLU A 73 3.77 -8.93 15.86
N PRO A 74 2.88 -8.09 15.26
CA PRO A 74 2.20 -8.41 14.01
C PRO A 74 3.10 -8.14 12.78
N SER A 75 4.33 -8.67 12.79
CA SER A 75 5.22 -8.66 11.64
C SER A 75 4.97 -9.87 10.73
N GLY A 76 5.12 -9.69 9.41
CA GLY A 76 4.85 -10.76 8.45
C GLY A 76 3.38 -11.21 8.40
N HIS A 77 3.16 -12.53 8.28
CA HIS A 77 1.81 -13.10 8.09
C HIS A 77 1.46 -14.26 9.05
N TYR A 78 2.43 -14.85 9.73
CA TYR A 78 2.22 -16.06 10.56
C TYR A 78 1.32 -15.83 11.78
N TRP A 79 1.20 -14.59 12.26
CA TRP A 79 0.32 -14.24 13.37
C TRP A 79 -1.17 -14.35 13.02
N ARG A 80 -1.52 -14.34 11.73
CA ARG A 80 -2.93 -14.27 11.30
C ARG A 80 -3.71 -15.54 11.63
N THR A 81 -3.09 -16.71 11.52
CA THR A 81 -3.71 -17.98 11.85
C THR A 81 -4.04 -18.09 13.33
N LEU A 82 -3.11 -17.70 14.20
CA LEU A 82 -3.32 -17.62 15.64
C LEU A 82 -4.40 -16.59 15.98
N ALA A 83 -4.30 -15.38 15.41
CA ALA A 83 -5.28 -14.34 15.67
C ALA A 83 -6.69 -14.72 15.18
N TRP A 84 -6.80 -15.39 14.04
CA TRP A 84 -8.08 -15.90 13.53
C TRP A 84 -8.69 -16.94 14.44
N TYR A 85 -7.89 -17.88 14.95
CA TYR A 85 -8.35 -18.92 15.86
C TYR A 85 -8.94 -18.34 17.16
N PHE A 86 -8.29 -17.33 17.73
CA PHE A 86 -8.70 -16.72 19.00
C PHE A 86 -9.62 -15.50 18.84
N LYS A 87 -9.93 -15.05 17.61
CA LYS A 87 -10.71 -13.83 17.37
C LYS A 87 -12.09 -13.83 18.07
N THR A 88 -12.73 -14.99 18.10
CA THR A 88 -14.09 -15.17 18.62
C THR A 88 -14.12 -15.85 20.00
N THR A 89 -12.94 -16.11 20.59
CA THR A 89 -12.88 -16.76 21.91
C THR A 89 -13.24 -15.76 22.99
N GLU A 90 -14.33 -16.04 23.70
CA GLU A 90 -14.81 -15.19 24.78
C GLU A 90 -13.74 -15.04 25.89
N GLY A 91 -13.63 -13.85 26.45
CA GLY A 91 -12.66 -13.53 27.50
C GLY A 91 -11.23 -13.29 27.02
N ILE A 92 -10.90 -13.50 25.74
CA ILE A 92 -9.58 -13.22 25.18
C ILE A 92 -9.61 -11.95 24.33
N THR A 93 -8.78 -10.99 24.69
CA THR A 93 -8.56 -9.76 23.89
C THR A 93 -7.22 -9.83 23.19
N LEU A 94 -7.24 -9.74 21.85
CA LEU A 94 -6.02 -9.76 21.01
C LEU A 94 -5.44 -8.37 20.84
N VAL A 95 -4.13 -8.22 21.07
CA VAL A 95 -3.42 -6.95 20.94
C VAL A 95 -2.11 -7.09 20.18
N GLY A 96 -1.70 -6.01 19.52
CA GLY A 96 -0.40 -5.93 18.84
C GLY A 96 0.60 -5.08 19.64
N VAL A 97 1.87 -5.47 19.62
CA VAL A 97 2.97 -4.64 20.10
C VAL A 97 3.78 -4.09 18.94
N ASN A 98 4.37 -2.91 19.14
CA ASN A 98 5.15 -2.29 18.07
C ASN A 98 6.54 -2.97 17.98
N PRO A 99 6.95 -3.47 16.80
CA PRO A 99 8.28 -4.08 16.59
C PRO A 99 9.45 -3.21 17.10
N TYR A 100 9.33 -1.90 16.92
CA TYR A 100 10.34 -0.96 17.42
C TYR A 100 10.48 -1.02 18.95
N HIS A 101 9.37 -1.08 19.68
CA HIS A 101 9.39 -1.18 21.15
C HIS A 101 9.92 -2.52 21.61
N VAL A 102 9.58 -3.62 20.90
CA VAL A 102 10.12 -4.94 21.20
C VAL A 102 11.66 -4.93 21.10
N LYS A 103 12.19 -4.37 19.99
CA LYS A 103 13.64 -4.26 19.81
C LYS A 103 14.29 -3.43 20.91
N GLN A 104 13.75 -2.27 21.27
CA GLN A 104 14.32 -1.38 22.28
C GLN A 104 14.30 -2.00 23.68
N LEU A 105 13.22 -2.69 24.05
CA LEU A 105 13.10 -3.30 25.36
C LEU A 105 14.02 -4.51 25.51
N LYS A 106 14.24 -5.28 24.43
CA LYS A 106 15.24 -6.37 24.42
C LYS A 106 16.65 -5.88 24.76
N GLU A 107 17.04 -4.75 24.21
CA GLU A 107 18.35 -4.14 24.44
C GLU A 107 18.51 -3.63 25.89
N LEU A 108 17.38 -3.32 26.57
CA LEU A 108 17.38 -2.84 27.96
C LEU A 108 17.35 -3.98 29.01
N GLU A 109 16.63 -5.07 28.71
CA GLU A 109 16.45 -6.17 29.66
C GLU A 109 17.63 -7.16 29.69
N ASP A 110 18.40 -7.25 28.61
CA ASP A 110 19.52 -8.21 28.54
C ASP A 110 20.65 -7.63 27.66
N ASN A 111 21.75 -7.31 28.31
CA ASN A 111 22.97 -6.84 27.63
C ASN A 111 23.67 -7.97 26.83
N THR A 112 23.03 -9.16 26.68
CA THR A 112 23.52 -10.27 25.87
C THR A 112 22.83 -10.31 24.54
N GLN A 113 23.58 -10.31 23.43
CA GLN A 113 23.07 -10.40 22.06
C GLN A 113 22.52 -11.80 21.69
N THR A 114 22.28 -12.69 22.64
CA THR A 114 21.75 -14.03 22.40
C THR A 114 20.28 -13.95 22.02
N LYS A 115 19.99 -14.31 20.76
CA LYS A 115 18.64 -14.44 20.23
C LYS A 115 17.95 -15.67 20.85
N ASN A 116 16.89 -15.45 21.64
CA ASN A 116 16.12 -16.52 22.25
C ASN A 116 14.63 -16.19 22.17
N ASP A 117 13.89 -16.94 21.37
CA ASP A 117 12.46 -16.76 21.09
C ASP A 117 11.60 -16.77 22.38
N GLN A 118 12.06 -17.49 23.42
CA GLN A 118 11.39 -17.52 24.73
C GLN A 118 11.50 -16.21 25.50
N LYS A 119 12.63 -15.49 25.34
CA LYS A 119 12.84 -14.15 25.93
C LYS A 119 11.98 -13.13 25.19
N ASP A 120 11.86 -13.27 23.87
CA ASP A 120 11.07 -12.39 23.02
C ASP A 120 9.58 -12.37 23.41
N ALA A 121 9.03 -13.54 23.72
CA ALA A 121 7.67 -13.66 24.23
C ALA A 121 7.48 -12.96 25.59
N LEU A 122 8.49 -12.97 26.47
CA LEU A 122 8.42 -12.27 27.75
C LEU A 122 8.46 -10.75 27.57
N VAL A 123 9.34 -10.24 26.71
CA VAL A 123 9.41 -8.82 26.34
C VAL A 123 8.06 -8.33 25.81
N ILE A 124 7.40 -9.13 24.99
CA ILE A 124 6.05 -8.82 24.49
C ILE A 124 5.05 -8.73 25.64
N ALA A 125 5.07 -9.68 26.58
CA ALA A 125 4.20 -9.65 27.76
C ALA A 125 4.42 -8.39 28.60
N HIS A 126 5.67 -7.99 28.83
CA HIS A 126 6.01 -6.75 29.56
C HIS A 126 5.50 -5.49 28.84
N LEU A 127 5.63 -5.41 27.52
CA LEU A 127 5.07 -4.30 26.75
C LEU A 127 3.54 -4.20 26.89
N ILE A 128 2.86 -5.34 26.93
CA ILE A 128 1.41 -5.40 27.15
C ILE A 128 1.06 -4.92 28.55
N ARG A 129 1.75 -5.41 29.58
CA ARG A 129 1.61 -4.97 30.96
C ARG A 129 1.74 -3.45 31.09
N ASP A 130 2.73 -2.88 30.41
CA ASP A 130 3.02 -1.44 30.46
C ASP A 130 2.06 -0.59 29.60
N GLY A 131 1.00 -1.19 29.04
CA GLY A 131 0.03 -0.51 28.19
C GLY A 131 0.59 -0.07 26.83
N ARG A 132 1.77 -0.59 26.41
CA ARG A 132 2.43 -0.26 25.13
C ARG A 132 1.96 -1.16 24.00
N PHE A 133 0.65 -1.35 23.88
CA PHE A 133 0.01 -2.15 22.85
C PHE A 133 -1.05 -1.35 22.07
N PHE A 134 -1.50 -1.90 20.96
CA PHE A 134 -2.56 -1.36 20.14
C PHE A 134 -3.55 -2.45 19.72
N GLU A 135 -4.76 -2.03 19.37
CA GLU A 135 -5.79 -2.90 18.86
C GLU A 135 -5.43 -3.49 17.50
N ILE A 136 -5.50 -4.83 17.37
CA ILE A 136 -5.27 -5.48 16.09
C ILE A 136 -6.55 -5.39 15.26
N TYR A 137 -6.43 -4.77 14.10
CA TYR A 137 -7.50 -4.77 13.11
C TYR A 137 -7.34 -5.94 12.14
N MET A 138 -8.23 -6.89 12.24
CA MET A 138 -8.44 -7.94 11.24
C MET A 138 -9.68 -7.56 10.42
N PRO A 139 -9.51 -7.21 9.14
CA PRO A 139 -10.63 -6.86 8.31
C PRO A 139 -11.54 -8.09 8.12
N ASP A 140 -12.84 -7.85 8.05
CA ASP A 140 -13.84 -8.86 7.76
C ASP A 140 -14.18 -8.86 6.28
N ASP A 141 -14.58 -10.03 5.76
CA ASP A 141 -15.15 -10.28 4.44
C ASP A 141 -14.65 -9.34 3.32
N GLU A 142 -15.49 -8.42 2.83
CA GLU A 142 -15.19 -7.52 1.71
C GLU A 142 -13.93 -6.69 1.92
N TYR A 143 -13.68 -6.22 3.15
CA TYR A 143 -12.46 -5.46 3.46
C TYR A 143 -11.21 -6.33 3.41
N ALA A 144 -11.33 -7.61 3.76
CA ALA A 144 -10.24 -8.59 3.66
C ALA A 144 -9.96 -8.93 2.20
N GLU A 145 -11.00 -9.18 1.40
CA GLU A 145 -10.89 -9.43 -0.04
C GLU A 145 -10.24 -8.25 -0.77
N LEU A 146 -10.74 -7.03 -0.56
CA LEU A 146 -10.14 -5.81 -1.13
C LEU A 146 -8.65 -5.69 -0.79
N ARG A 147 -8.27 -6.03 0.44
CA ARG A 147 -6.87 -5.94 0.87
C ARG A 147 -5.97 -6.96 0.18
N ILE A 148 -6.47 -8.17 -0.07
CA ILE A 148 -5.75 -9.21 -0.80
C ILE A 148 -5.61 -8.80 -2.27
N LEU A 149 -6.72 -8.44 -2.93
CA LEU A 149 -6.75 -8.02 -4.33
C LEU A 149 -5.85 -6.82 -4.60
N ARG A 150 -5.93 -5.80 -3.75
CA ARG A 150 -5.10 -4.60 -3.88
C ARG A 150 -3.61 -4.92 -3.80
N ARG A 151 -3.19 -5.80 -2.88
CA ARG A 151 -1.78 -6.22 -2.76
C ARG A 151 -1.34 -7.05 -3.96
N HIS A 152 -2.19 -7.95 -4.44
CA HIS A 152 -1.93 -8.73 -5.64
C HIS A 152 -1.77 -7.83 -6.86
N ARG A 153 -2.72 -6.91 -7.08
CA ARG A 153 -2.65 -5.89 -8.12
C ARG A 153 -1.34 -5.08 -8.11
N GLU A 154 -0.91 -4.65 -6.92
CA GLU A 154 0.34 -3.91 -6.76
C GLU A 154 1.54 -4.76 -7.15
N GLN A 155 1.56 -6.02 -6.74
CA GLN A 155 2.62 -6.95 -7.12
C GLN A 155 2.67 -7.12 -8.66
N MET A 156 1.53 -7.26 -9.32
CA MET A 156 1.45 -7.35 -10.79
C MET A 156 1.94 -6.05 -11.45
N SER A 157 1.59 -4.90 -10.90
CA SER A 157 2.05 -3.60 -11.39
C SER A 157 3.58 -3.43 -11.26
N VAL A 158 4.16 -3.90 -10.17
CA VAL A 158 5.63 -3.92 -9.98
C VAL A 158 6.31 -4.87 -10.96
N ASN A 159 5.75 -6.08 -11.14
CA ASN A 159 6.28 -7.05 -12.10
C ASN A 159 6.22 -6.49 -13.54
N ARG A 160 5.10 -5.86 -13.91
CA ARG A 160 4.94 -5.20 -15.22
C ARG A 160 6.03 -4.15 -15.47
N LYS A 161 6.34 -3.31 -14.48
CA LYS A 161 7.44 -2.33 -14.60
C LYS A 161 8.80 -3.00 -14.81
N ARG A 162 9.06 -4.12 -14.13
CA ARG A 162 10.32 -4.88 -14.34
C ARG A 162 10.41 -5.43 -15.74
N VAL A 163 9.34 -5.98 -16.29
CA VAL A 163 9.30 -6.48 -17.67
C VAL A 163 9.52 -5.34 -18.67
N ILE A 164 8.88 -4.19 -18.48
CA ILE A 164 9.10 -3.00 -19.31
C ILE A 164 10.58 -2.56 -19.27
N ASN A 165 11.21 -2.53 -18.09
CA ASN A 165 12.64 -2.20 -17.98
C ASN A 165 13.54 -3.22 -18.72
N ASN A 166 13.15 -4.49 -18.74
CA ASN A 166 13.87 -5.50 -19.54
C ASN A 166 13.74 -5.25 -21.04
N ILE A 167 12.59 -4.73 -21.51
CA ILE A 167 12.44 -4.30 -22.90
C ILE A 167 13.33 -3.09 -23.18
N TYR A 168 13.37 -2.09 -22.29
CA TYR A 168 14.31 -0.96 -22.41
C TYR A 168 15.74 -1.46 -22.62
N THR A 169 16.22 -2.32 -21.72
CA THR A 169 17.59 -2.86 -21.81
C THR A 169 17.85 -3.62 -23.11
N LEU A 170 16.86 -4.35 -23.62
CA LEU A 170 16.99 -5.05 -24.90
C LEU A 170 17.04 -4.06 -26.07
N MET A 171 16.15 -3.06 -26.06
CA MET A 171 16.07 -2.10 -27.17
C MET A 171 17.23 -1.10 -27.17
N ASP A 172 17.82 -0.77 -26.02
CA ASP A 172 19.06 0.01 -25.93
C ASP A 172 20.21 -0.64 -26.70
N GLU A 173 20.21 -1.98 -26.83
CA GLU A 173 21.21 -2.72 -27.59
C GLU A 173 20.85 -2.81 -29.08
N TYR A 174 19.59 -3.08 -29.41
CA TYR A 174 19.19 -3.43 -30.79
C TYR A 174 18.54 -2.27 -31.56
N PHE A 175 17.98 -1.27 -30.91
CA PHE A 175 17.39 -0.08 -31.51
C PHE A 175 17.36 1.09 -30.51
N PRO A 176 18.52 1.64 -30.12
CA PRO A 176 18.64 2.65 -29.07
C PRO A 176 17.86 3.94 -29.37
N GLU A 177 17.65 4.25 -30.65
CA GLU A 177 16.93 5.45 -31.07
C GLU A 177 15.40 5.33 -30.94
N TYR A 178 14.86 4.15 -30.63
CA TYR A 178 13.42 3.91 -30.53
C TYR A 178 12.69 4.90 -29.62
N GLU A 179 13.28 5.24 -28.47
CA GLU A 179 12.69 6.21 -27.54
C GLU A 179 12.57 7.62 -28.13
N SER A 180 13.50 8.04 -28.97
CA SER A 180 13.50 9.37 -29.57
C SER A 180 12.29 9.60 -30.48
N ILE A 181 11.63 8.55 -30.95
CA ILE A 181 10.40 8.59 -31.74
C ILE A 181 9.17 8.92 -30.88
N GLY A 182 9.30 8.93 -29.53
CA GLY A 182 8.25 9.37 -28.62
C GLY A 182 7.25 8.27 -28.22
N PHE A 183 7.62 7.00 -28.36
CA PHE A 183 6.79 5.86 -27.94
C PHE A 183 7.25 5.27 -26.61
N SER A 184 6.32 5.15 -25.67
CA SER A 184 6.60 4.49 -24.39
C SER A 184 6.37 2.98 -24.51
N TYR A 185 7.34 2.18 -24.10
CA TYR A 185 7.20 0.73 -24.03
C TYR A 185 6.05 0.29 -23.12
N GLY A 186 5.40 -0.81 -23.50
CA GLY A 186 4.24 -1.33 -22.76
C GLY A 186 2.91 -0.65 -23.06
N SER A 187 2.87 0.32 -23.98
CA SER A 187 1.62 0.83 -24.56
C SER A 187 1.11 -0.13 -25.64
N PRO A 188 -0.23 -0.21 -25.86
CA PRO A 188 -0.77 -1.09 -26.90
C PRO A 188 -0.18 -0.84 -28.30
N SER A 189 0.04 0.43 -28.66
CA SER A 189 0.65 0.81 -29.95
C SER A 189 2.11 0.38 -30.06
N SER A 190 2.91 0.61 -28.99
CA SER A 190 4.29 0.19 -28.97
C SER A 190 4.42 -1.34 -29.02
N ASN A 191 3.58 -2.06 -28.29
CA ASN A 191 3.58 -3.52 -28.31
C ASN A 191 3.27 -4.08 -29.73
N ALA A 192 2.30 -3.47 -30.43
CA ALA A 192 1.99 -3.87 -31.81
C ALA A 192 3.17 -3.64 -32.77
N ILE A 193 3.82 -2.48 -32.69
CA ILE A 193 5.02 -2.16 -33.47
C ILE A 193 6.15 -3.14 -33.18
N LEU A 194 6.46 -3.37 -31.90
CA LEU A 194 7.52 -4.27 -31.48
C LEU A 194 7.28 -5.74 -31.86
N ARG A 195 6.01 -6.17 -31.91
CA ARG A 195 5.69 -7.52 -32.41
C ARG A 195 5.90 -7.66 -33.90
N ALA A 196 5.52 -6.64 -34.67
CA ALA A 196 5.61 -6.68 -36.12
C ALA A 196 7.05 -6.48 -36.61
N THR A 197 7.68 -5.39 -36.20
CA THR A 197 8.99 -4.96 -36.74
C THR A 197 9.84 -4.35 -35.61
N PRO A 198 10.43 -5.19 -34.73
CA PRO A 198 11.18 -4.70 -33.58
C PRO A 198 12.51 -4.02 -33.89
N PHE A 199 13.18 -4.41 -34.95
CA PHE A 199 14.56 -4.01 -35.22
C PHE A 199 14.70 -3.17 -36.51
N PRO A 200 15.73 -2.32 -36.64
CA PRO A 200 15.95 -1.52 -37.84
C PRO A 200 15.92 -2.33 -39.14
N THR A 201 16.52 -3.52 -39.18
CA THR A 201 16.54 -4.42 -40.36
C THR A 201 15.13 -4.84 -40.79
N ASP A 202 14.20 -5.01 -39.86
CA ASP A 202 12.81 -5.35 -40.18
C ASP A 202 12.09 -4.17 -40.82
N ILE A 203 12.28 -2.98 -40.23
CA ILE A 203 11.63 -1.73 -40.64
C ILE A 203 12.07 -1.36 -42.07
N LEU A 204 13.35 -1.47 -42.36
CA LEU A 204 13.93 -1.12 -43.65
C LEU A 204 13.51 -2.05 -44.80
N SER A 205 12.88 -3.18 -44.53
CA SER A 205 12.31 -4.07 -45.53
C SER A 205 10.97 -3.61 -46.13
N PHE A 206 10.38 -2.54 -45.57
CA PHE A 206 9.05 -2.04 -45.94
C PHE A 206 9.11 -0.62 -46.50
N THR A 207 8.19 -0.30 -47.38
CA THR A 207 7.83 1.09 -47.66
C THR A 207 7.00 1.67 -46.50
N PRO A 208 6.91 3.01 -46.32
CA PRO A 208 6.11 3.61 -45.26
C PRO A 208 4.65 3.17 -45.24
N GLU A 209 4.05 2.91 -46.39
CA GLU A 209 2.65 2.45 -46.46
C GLU A 209 2.50 0.98 -46.05
N GLU A 210 3.39 0.13 -46.50
CA GLU A 210 3.42 -1.29 -46.12
C GLU A 210 3.69 -1.46 -44.63
N LEU A 211 4.68 -0.74 -44.09
CA LEU A 211 5.02 -0.75 -42.66
C LEU A 211 3.81 -0.34 -41.80
N TRP A 212 3.12 0.70 -42.19
CA TRP A 212 1.93 1.14 -41.46
C TRP A 212 0.78 0.12 -41.53
N LYS A 213 0.58 -0.56 -42.66
CA LYS A 213 -0.42 -1.63 -42.81
C LYS A 213 -0.04 -2.83 -41.94
N GLU A 214 1.25 -3.21 -41.90
CA GLU A 214 1.76 -4.31 -41.10
C GLU A 214 1.51 -4.06 -39.61
N TRP A 215 1.82 -2.89 -39.11
CA TRP A 215 1.52 -2.53 -37.70
C TRP A 215 0.02 -2.56 -37.38
N LYS A 216 -0.81 -2.17 -38.33
CA LYS A 216 -2.25 -2.24 -38.14
C LYS A 216 -2.79 -3.67 -38.11
N SER A 217 -2.19 -4.58 -38.83
CA SER A 217 -2.59 -5.99 -38.79
C SER A 217 -2.32 -6.64 -37.42
N HIS A 218 -1.28 -6.19 -36.72
CA HIS A 218 -0.90 -6.64 -35.37
C HIS A 218 -1.60 -5.83 -34.25
N SER A 219 -2.29 -4.76 -34.58
CA SER A 219 -2.97 -3.93 -33.59
C SER A 219 -4.42 -4.36 -33.41
N ASN A 220 -4.86 -4.48 -32.16
CA ASN A 220 -6.29 -4.64 -31.85
C ASN A 220 -6.99 -3.31 -32.20
N LEU A 221 -7.64 -3.26 -33.37
CA LEU A 221 -8.08 -2.06 -34.11
C LEU A 221 -8.94 -1.06 -33.31
N GLN A 222 -9.52 -1.48 -32.17
CA GLN A 222 -10.42 -0.62 -31.40
C GLN A 222 -9.71 0.33 -30.41
N ARG A 223 -8.43 0.11 -30.09
CA ARG A 223 -7.70 0.88 -29.05
C ARG A 223 -6.39 1.52 -29.50
N THR A 224 -5.91 1.24 -30.72
CA THR A 224 -4.59 1.69 -31.16
C THR A 224 -4.68 2.70 -32.30
N ARG A 225 -4.29 3.96 -32.00
CA ARG A 225 -4.08 4.98 -33.04
C ARG A 225 -2.58 5.02 -33.39
N ILE A 226 -2.21 4.41 -34.54
CA ILE A 226 -0.87 4.54 -35.09
C ILE A 226 -0.97 5.51 -36.31
N PRO A 227 -0.47 6.75 -36.19
CA PRO A 227 -0.49 7.70 -37.32
C PRO A 227 0.42 7.27 -38.46
N LYS A 228 0.00 7.44 -39.74
CA LYS A 228 0.83 7.09 -40.90
C LYS A 228 2.21 7.76 -40.90
N LYS A 229 2.33 9.01 -40.42
CA LYS A 229 3.58 9.74 -40.33
C LYS A 229 4.65 9.03 -39.47
N LEU A 230 4.24 8.18 -38.54
CA LEU A 230 5.19 7.40 -37.73
C LEU A 230 5.99 6.40 -38.55
N ALA A 231 5.41 5.77 -39.57
CA ALA A 231 6.12 4.83 -40.41
C ALA A 231 7.31 5.52 -41.12
N VAL A 232 7.11 6.76 -41.57
CA VAL A 232 8.20 7.56 -42.16
C VAL A 232 9.30 7.83 -41.11
N MET A 233 8.92 8.29 -39.93
CA MET A 233 9.87 8.58 -38.84
C MET A 233 10.67 7.35 -38.43
N PHE A 234 10.02 6.19 -38.37
CA PHE A 234 10.68 4.92 -38.01
C PHE A 234 11.70 4.48 -39.08
N ILE A 235 11.38 4.64 -40.38
CA ILE A 235 12.31 4.34 -41.47
C ILE A 235 13.52 5.28 -41.40
N GLU A 236 13.30 6.58 -41.33
CA GLU A 236 14.37 7.60 -41.22
C GLU A 236 15.27 7.37 -40.01
N THR A 237 14.70 6.88 -38.90
CA THR A 237 15.45 6.57 -37.68
C THR A 237 16.21 5.25 -37.83
N ALA A 238 15.60 4.23 -38.42
CA ALA A 238 16.21 2.93 -38.68
C ALA A 238 17.43 3.00 -39.63
N GLU A 239 17.37 3.89 -40.66
CA GLU A 239 18.49 4.16 -41.56
C GLU A 239 19.75 4.69 -40.85
N LYS A 240 19.55 5.38 -39.71
CA LYS A 240 20.64 6.01 -38.95
C LYS A 240 20.96 5.26 -37.66
N SER A 241 20.31 4.11 -37.44
CA SER A 241 20.46 3.39 -36.19
C SER A 241 21.84 2.78 -36.05
N ILE A 242 22.38 2.85 -34.83
CA ILE A 242 23.63 2.19 -34.41
C ILE A 242 23.39 0.87 -33.71
N GLY A 243 22.14 0.40 -33.69
CA GLY A 243 21.75 -0.85 -33.06
C GLY A 243 22.52 -2.06 -33.57
N VAL A 244 22.72 -3.04 -32.71
CA VAL A 244 23.49 -4.26 -33.01
C VAL A 244 22.73 -5.14 -34.00
N GLY A 245 23.41 -5.60 -35.04
CA GLY A 245 22.85 -6.41 -36.14
C GLY A 245 23.04 -7.93 -36.01
N PHE A 246 23.57 -8.45 -34.89
CA PHE A 246 23.78 -9.90 -34.68
C PHE A 246 22.85 -10.44 -33.57
N GLY A 247 22.59 -11.75 -33.59
CA GLY A 247 21.74 -12.39 -32.58
C GLY A 247 20.24 -12.04 -32.65
N LEU A 248 19.80 -11.43 -33.76
CA LEU A 248 18.41 -10.88 -33.91
C LEU A 248 17.33 -11.93 -33.68
N SER A 249 17.52 -13.20 -34.07
CA SER A 249 16.53 -14.26 -33.86
C SER A 249 16.30 -14.54 -32.38
N ALA A 250 17.35 -14.59 -31.57
CA ALA A 250 17.28 -14.79 -30.14
C ALA A 250 16.70 -13.55 -29.42
N ALA A 251 17.12 -12.36 -29.87
CA ALA A 251 16.61 -11.10 -29.37
C ALA A 251 15.09 -10.97 -29.62
N ARG A 252 14.62 -11.37 -30.82
CA ARG A 252 13.19 -11.40 -31.16
C ARG A 252 12.40 -12.37 -30.29
N LEU A 253 12.92 -13.58 -30.05
CA LEU A 253 12.30 -14.54 -29.16
C LEU A 253 12.14 -13.94 -27.75
N LYS A 254 13.24 -13.40 -27.20
CA LYS A 254 13.23 -12.74 -25.87
C LYS A 254 12.26 -11.59 -25.81
N LEU A 255 12.18 -10.75 -26.84
CA LEU A 255 11.24 -9.63 -26.90
C LEU A 255 9.79 -10.11 -26.91
N ASN A 256 9.46 -11.12 -27.71
CA ASN A 256 8.12 -11.70 -27.77
C ASN A 256 7.70 -12.27 -26.41
N ASP A 257 8.57 -13.00 -25.73
CA ASP A 257 8.31 -13.51 -24.37
C ASP A 257 8.05 -12.37 -23.38
N LEU A 258 8.78 -11.26 -23.47
CA LEU A 258 8.55 -10.07 -22.62
C LEU A 258 7.20 -9.38 -22.93
N LEU A 259 6.83 -9.30 -24.21
CA LEU A 259 5.53 -8.73 -24.63
C LEU A 259 4.37 -9.61 -24.16
N ASP A 260 4.49 -10.95 -24.24
CA ASP A 260 3.48 -11.88 -23.71
C ASP A 260 3.32 -11.74 -22.19
N GLN A 261 4.43 -11.58 -21.46
CA GLN A 261 4.40 -11.30 -20.03
C GLN A 261 3.67 -10.00 -19.71
N ILE A 262 3.87 -8.92 -20.50
CA ILE A 262 3.13 -7.65 -20.32
C ILE A 262 1.62 -7.86 -20.53
N GLU A 263 1.23 -8.58 -21.57
CA GLU A 263 -0.18 -8.86 -21.87
C GLU A 263 -0.84 -9.65 -20.74
N LEU A 264 -0.17 -10.69 -20.24
CA LEU A 264 -0.65 -11.46 -19.11
C LEU A 264 -0.79 -10.60 -17.84
N LEU A 265 0.22 -9.79 -17.53
CA LEU A 265 0.20 -8.91 -16.37
C LEU A 265 -0.88 -7.83 -16.47
N ASN A 266 -1.11 -7.26 -17.66
CA ASN A 266 -2.22 -6.33 -17.89
C ASN A 266 -3.57 -7.00 -17.61
N LYS A 267 -3.80 -8.21 -18.16
CA LYS A 267 -5.02 -8.98 -17.92
C LYS A 267 -5.24 -9.29 -16.42
N GLN A 268 -4.17 -9.65 -15.71
CA GLN A 268 -4.25 -9.90 -14.26
C GLN A 268 -4.58 -8.63 -13.48
N ILE A 269 -4.03 -7.47 -13.86
CA ILE A 269 -4.34 -6.17 -13.25
C ILE A 269 -5.80 -5.80 -13.51
N ASP A 270 -6.28 -5.95 -14.76
CA ASP A 270 -7.66 -5.65 -15.15
C ASP A 270 -8.66 -6.53 -14.37
N ASN A 271 -8.37 -7.82 -14.21
CA ASN A 271 -9.19 -8.73 -13.40
C ASN A 271 -9.26 -8.29 -11.94
N CYS A 272 -8.12 -7.86 -11.35
CA CYS A 272 -8.12 -7.31 -9.99
C CYS A 272 -8.96 -6.04 -9.89
N ASP A 273 -8.86 -5.13 -10.88
CA ASP A 273 -9.61 -3.88 -10.92
C ASP A 273 -11.10 -4.11 -11.05
N GLU A 274 -11.51 -5.10 -11.84
CA GLU A 274 -12.91 -5.51 -11.96
C GLU A 274 -13.45 -6.08 -10.65
N MET A 275 -12.77 -7.04 -10.04
CA MET A 275 -13.18 -7.62 -8.76
C MET A 275 -13.23 -6.58 -7.64
N MET A 276 -12.23 -5.71 -7.55
CA MET A 276 -12.22 -4.61 -6.58
C MET A 276 -13.39 -3.64 -6.80
N SER A 277 -13.74 -3.36 -8.06
CA SER A 277 -14.88 -2.51 -8.42
C SER A 277 -16.22 -3.15 -8.04
N GLN A 278 -16.35 -4.46 -8.19
CA GLN A 278 -17.55 -5.21 -7.77
C GLN A 278 -17.71 -5.20 -6.24
N ILE A 279 -16.61 -5.38 -5.51
CA ILE A 279 -16.65 -5.39 -4.04
C ILE A 279 -17.01 -3.99 -3.50
N ILE A 280 -16.38 -2.92 -4.00
CA ILE A 280 -16.68 -1.57 -3.51
C ILE A 280 -18.14 -1.16 -3.77
N SER A 281 -18.73 -1.66 -4.87
CA SER A 281 -20.16 -1.43 -5.18
C SER A 281 -21.10 -2.10 -4.19
N ARG A 282 -20.68 -3.20 -3.52
CA ARG A 282 -21.46 -3.88 -2.47
C ARG A 282 -21.42 -3.16 -1.12
N LEU A 283 -20.42 -2.30 -0.89
CA LEU A 283 -20.18 -1.67 0.43
C LEU A 283 -21.04 -0.41 0.71
N ASP A 284 -22.06 -0.11 -0.08
CA ASP A 284 -22.97 1.05 0.11
C ASP A 284 -22.27 2.39 0.45
N ILE A 285 -20.99 2.51 0.07
CA ILE A 285 -20.17 3.72 0.25
C ILE A 285 -19.55 4.21 -1.06
N GLU A 286 -19.73 3.45 -2.15
CA GLU A 286 -19.15 3.76 -3.45
C GLU A 286 -19.52 5.14 -3.93
N GLN A 287 -20.81 5.47 -3.91
CA GLN A 287 -21.31 6.74 -4.42
C GLN A 287 -20.71 7.96 -3.73
N TYR A 288 -20.45 7.86 -2.42
CA TYR A 288 -19.84 8.94 -1.65
C TYR A 288 -18.35 9.08 -2.00
N LEU A 289 -17.63 7.97 -2.10
CA LEU A 289 -16.21 7.98 -2.42
C LEU A 289 -15.96 8.48 -3.85
N THR A 290 -16.74 7.98 -4.82
CA THR A 290 -16.58 8.33 -6.23
C THR A 290 -17.10 9.72 -6.59
N SER A 291 -17.89 10.35 -5.71
CA SER A 291 -18.27 11.75 -5.87
C SER A 291 -17.07 12.70 -5.70
N VAL A 292 -16.02 12.27 -5.00
CA VAL A 292 -14.82 13.09 -4.75
C VAL A 292 -13.95 13.15 -6.02
N PRO A 293 -13.52 14.35 -6.45
CA PRO A 293 -12.73 14.53 -7.67
C PRO A 293 -11.48 13.66 -7.70
N GLY A 294 -11.25 13.00 -8.83
CA GLY A 294 -10.08 12.14 -9.04
C GLY A 294 -10.16 10.76 -8.38
N VAL A 295 -11.30 10.42 -7.76
CA VAL A 295 -11.52 9.13 -7.08
C VAL A 295 -12.48 8.26 -7.89
N GLY A 296 -11.96 7.46 -8.80
CA GLY A 296 -12.73 6.40 -9.47
C GLY A 296 -12.83 5.13 -8.59
N LYS A 297 -13.65 4.15 -9.03
CA LYS A 297 -13.92 2.90 -8.28
C LYS A 297 -12.65 2.18 -7.80
N VAL A 298 -11.64 2.03 -8.64
CA VAL A 298 -10.37 1.36 -8.29
C VAL A 298 -9.58 2.12 -7.21
N ILE A 299 -9.58 3.46 -7.27
CA ILE A 299 -8.91 4.30 -6.26
C ILE A 299 -9.70 4.24 -4.96
N ALA A 300 -11.03 4.32 -5.00
CA ALA A 300 -11.92 4.16 -3.85
C ALA A 300 -11.69 2.80 -3.17
N ALA A 301 -11.74 1.72 -3.94
CA ALA A 301 -11.48 0.36 -3.46
C ALA A 301 -10.06 0.22 -2.86
N SER A 302 -9.04 0.81 -3.50
CA SER A 302 -7.66 0.81 -2.98
C SER A 302 -7.54 1.57 -1.66
N PHE A 303 -8.23 2.71 -1.52
CA PHE A 303 -8.25 3.48 -0.29
C PHE A 303 -8.92 2.69 0.85
N ILE A 304 -10.06 2.08 0.60
CA ILE A 304 -10.79 1.24 1.56
C ILE A 304 -10.00 -0.03 1.90
N ALA A 305 -9.33 -0.66 0.94
CA ALA A 305 -8.44 -1.80 1.19
C ALA A 305 -7.36 -1.50 2.24
N GLU A 306 -6.82 -0.27 2.23
CA GLU A 306 -5.78 0.15 3.17
C GLU A 306 -6.34 0.70 4.48
N THR A 307 -7.46 1.40 4.44
CA THR A 307 -8.07 1.95 5.66
C THR A 307 -8.93 0.92 6.38
N GLY A 308 -9.59 0.02 5.66
CA GLY A 308 -10.70 -0.78 6.17
C GLY A 308 -11.95 0.08 6.37
N ASP A 309 -12.87 -0.40 7.21
CA ASP A 309 -14.07 0.38 7.56
C ASP A 309 -13.68 1.73 8.18
N LEU A 310 -14.11 2.81 7.54
CA LEU A 310 -13.86 4.17 8.02
C LEU A 310 -14.63 4.49 9.30
N ASN A 311 -15.70 3.76 9.60
CA ASN A 311 -16.50 3.95 10.81
C ASN A 311 -15.74 3.63 12.09
N ARG A 312 -14.70 2.79 12.02
CA ARG A 312 -13.84 2.50 13.17
C ARG A 312 -12.95 3.66 13.63
N PHE A 313 -12.82 4.71 12.83
CA PHE A 313 -12.06 5.91 13.20
C PHE A 313 -12.98 7.01 13.69
N ASN A 314 -12.61 7.67 14.77
CA ASN A 314 -13.35 8.80 15.32
C ASN A 314 -13.02 10.11 14.61
N ASP A 315 -11.79 10.24 14.07
CA ASP A 315 -11.29 11.45 13.41
C ASP A 315 -10.38 11.07 12.23
N TRP A 316 -10.47 11.84 11.15
CA TRP A 316 -9.61 11.71 9.97
C TRP A 316 -8.10 11.79 10.30
N LYS A 317 -7.72 12.43 11.42
CA LYS A 317 -6.32 12.47 11.90
C LYS A 317 -5.77 11.08 12.22
N GLN A 318 -6.63 10.13 12.58
CA GLN A 318 -6.23 8.74 12.78
C GLN A 318 -5.85 8.06 11.46
N VAL A 319 -6.59 8.35 10.36
CA VAL A 319 -6.24 7.88 9.02
C VAL A 319 -4.92 8.51 8.54
N ARG A 320 -4.73 9.82 8.80
CA ARG A 320 -3.46 10.50 8.53
C ARG A 320 -2.29 9.86 9.27
N LYS A 321 -2.46 9.52 10.56
CA LYS A 321 -1.47 8.81 11.37
C LYS A 321 -1.19 7.42 10.81
N LEU A 322 -2.24 6.69 10.41
CA LEU A 322 -2.12 5.37 9.78
C LEU A 322 -1.29 5.41 8.48
N ALA A 323 -1.42 6.48 7.70
CA ALA A 323 -0.62 6.71 6.50
C ALA A 323 0.82 7.17 6.79
N GLY A 324 1.15 7.50 8.04
CA GLY A 324 2.45 8.05 8.43
C GLY A 324 2.68 9.47 7.91
N LEU A 325 1.61 10.27 7.80
CA LEU A 325 1.61 11.63 7.28
C LEU A 325 1.54 12.71 8.36
N ASN A 326 1.71 12.34 9.63
CA ASN A 326 1.89 13.33 10.67
C ASN A 326 3.24 14.05 10.49
N LEU A 327 3.22 15.34 10.69
CA LEU A 327 4.45 16.13 10.69
C LEU A 327 5.23 15.84 11.97
N VAL A 328 6.53 15.69 11.83
CA VAL A 328 7.49 15.56 12.93
C VAL A 328 8.56 16.63 12.76
N GLU A 329 8.82 17.34 13.83
CA GLU A 329 9.88 18.32 13.94
C GLU A 329 11.07 17.68 14.66
N GLN A 330 12.26 17.83 14.09
CA GLN A 330 13.50 17.41 14.72
C GLN A 330 14.15 18.67 15.28
N SER A 331 13.68 19.14 16.43
CA SER A 331 14.28 20.25 17.15
C SER A 331 15.01 19.76 18.39
N SER A 332 16.21 20.26 18.64
CA SER A 332 16.97 20.03 19.85
C SER A 332 17.53 21.36 20.37
N GLY A 333 17.06 21.81 21.51
CA GLY A 333 17.53 23.06 22.13
C GLY A 333 17.39 24.27 21.19
N GLN A 334 18.49 24.89 20.79
CA GLN A 334 18.52 26.06 19.92
C GLN A 334 18.42 25.73 18.41
N HIS A 335 18.48 24.44 18.03
CA HIS A 335 18.45 24.03 16.63
C HIS A 335 17.03 23.72 16.18
N LYS A 336 16.48 24.57 15.28
CA LYS A 336 15.22 24.28 14.58
C LYS A 336 15.51 23.43 13.35
N GLY A 337 15.26 22.11 13.47
CA GLY A 337 15.39 21.18 12.36
C GLY A 337 14.25 21.27 11.35
N LYS A 338 14.39 20.57 10.23
CA LYS A 338 13.36 20.53 9.18
C LYS A 338 12.14 19.71 9.63
N THR A 339 10.95 20.29 9.44
CA THR A 339 9.70 19.56 9.60
C THR A 339 9.48 18.60 8.43
N THR A 340 9.30 17.33 8.72
CA THR A 340 9.07 16.27 7.73
C THR A 340 7.88 15.40 8.10
N ILE A 341 7.38 14.60 7.15
CA ILE A 341 6.38 13.56 7.47
C ILE A 341 7.04 12.41 8.22
N SER A 342 6.31 11.84 9.18
CA SER A 342 6.83 10.78 10.07
C SER A 342 7.26 9.51 9.33
N LYS A 343 6.63 9.20 8.20
CA LYS A 343 6.74 7.94 7.43
C LYS A 343 6.45 6.66 8.26
N ARG A 344 6.16 6.79 9.58
CA ARG A 344 5.79 5.69 10.46
C ARG A 344 4.32 5.36 10.27
N GLY A 345 4.02 4.50 9.31
CA GLY A 345 2.67 4.10 8.92
C GLY A 345 2.68 3.33 7.61
N ARG A 346 1.51 3.09 7.04
CA ARG A 346 1.34 2.31 5.81
C ARG A 346 1.84 3.07 4.58
N PRO A 347 2.92 2.62 3.91
CA PRO A 347 3.45 3.31 2.74
C PRO A 347 2.46 3.28 1.56
N ASP A 348 1.72 2.18 1.41
CA ASP A 348 0.72 2.03 0.36
C ASP A 348 -0.44 3.01 0.51
N LEU A 349 -0.96 3.22 1.71
CA LEU A 349 -1.98 4.23 1.97
C LEU A 349 -1.46 5.64 1.65
N ARG A 350 -0.22 5.93 2.03
CA ARG A 350 0.41 7.22 1.70
C ARG A 350 0.52 7.45 0.19
N ARG A 351 0.88 6.39 -0.58
CA ARG A 351 0.92 6.44 -2.04
C ARG A 351 -0.45 6.66 -2.64
N ILE A 352 -1.50 6.00 -2.13
CA ILE A 352 -2.87 6.20 -2.60
C ILE A 352 -3.31 7.64 -2.36
N ILE A 353 -3.03 8.21 -1.19
CA ILE A 353 -3.34 9.61 -0.87
C ILE A 353 -2.62 10.57 -1.84
N TYR A 354 -1.38 10.28 -2.21
CA TYR A 354 -0.67 11.04 -3.23
C TYR A 354 -1.35 10.96 -4.60
N ILE A 355 -1.76 9.75 -5.04
CA ILE A 355 -2.48 9.54 -6.30
C ILE A 355 -3.82 10.29 -6.31
N ILE A 356 -4.56 10.26 -5.19
CA ILE A 356 -5.80 11.02 -5.03
C ILE A 356 -5.54 12.53 -5.21
N GLY A 357 -4.45 13.03 -4.63
CA GLY A 357 -4.05 14.43 -4.79
C GLY A 357 -3.68 14.79 -6.23
N ASP A 358 -2.87 13.95 -6.87
CA ASP A 358 -2.45 14.11 -8.27
C ASP A 358 -3.65 14.12 -9.24
N LYS A 359 -4.55 13.14 -9.11
CA LYS A 359 -5.74 13.08 -9.98
C LYS A 359 -6.77 14.14 -9.64
N GLY A 360 -6.99 14.40 -8.34
CA GLY A 360 -7.97 15.39 -7.89
C GLY A 360 -7.66 16.80 -8.35
N MET A 361 -6.39 17.23 -8.30
CA MET A 361 -6.01 18.56 -8.80
C MET A 361 -6.17 18.72 -10.32
N LEU A 362 -6.11 17.62 -11.10
CA LEU A 362 -6.25 17.69 -12.55
C LEU A 362 -7.72 17.82 -13.02
N VAL A 363 -8.67 17.41 -12.17
CA VAL A 363 -10.10 17.37 -12.54
C VAL A 363 -10.98 18.33 -11.74
N SER A 364 -10.40 19.03 -10.74
CA SER A 364 -11.13 19.95 -9.86
C SER A 364 -10.44 21.31 -9.84
N THR A 365 -11.18 22.37 -10.19
CA THR A 365 -10.68 23.74 -10.21
C THR A 365 -10.22 24.18 -8.83
N GLU A 366 -11.03 23.97 -7.80
CA GLU A 366 -10.73 24.34 -6.42
C GLU A 366 -9.51 23.61 -5.85
N MET A 367 -9.26 22.35 -6.27
CA MET A 367 -8.06 21.63 -5.87
C MET A 367 -6.82 22.10 -6.63
N MET A 368 -6.96 22.48 -7.90
CA MET A 368 -5.89 23.11 -8.68
C MET A 368 -5.53 24.48 -8.09
N GLU A 369 -6.49 25.32 -7.75
CA GLU A 369 -6.26 26.61 -7.09
C GLU A 369 -5.54 26.42 -5.75
N PHE A 370 -5.95 25.43 -4.96
CA PHE A 370 -5.30 25.10 -3.70
C PHE A 370 -3.85 24.63 -3.92
N TYR A 371 -3.59 23.80 -4.95
CA TYR A 371 -2.24 23.40 -5.33
C TYR A 371 -1.39 24.60 -5.72
N GLN A 372 -1.88 25.49 -6.59
CA GLN A 372 -1.17 26.69 -7.03
C GLN A 372 -0.86 27.63 -5.84
N TYR A 373 -1.82 27.83 -4.96
CA TYR A 373 -1.60 28.57 -3.73
C TYR A 373 -0.43 27.98 -2.90
N LEU A 374 -0.39 26.68 -2.69
CA LEU A 374 0.66 26.01 -1.93
C LEU A 374 2.05 26.15 -2.60
N ARG A 375 2.09 26.22 -3.92
CA ARG A 375 3.30 26.37 -4.71
C ARG A 375 3.86 27.80 -4.70
N HIS A 376 2.99 28.81 -4.65
CA HIS A 376 3.36 30.20 -4.89
C HIS A 376 3.11 31.15 -3.71
N ARG A 377 2.52 30.69 -2.59
CA ARG A 377 2.28 31.50 -1.40
C ARG A 377 3.56 32.20 -0.91
N PRO A 378 3.45 33.41 -0.29
CA PRO A 378 4.63 34.21 0.09
C PRO A 378 5.60 33.50 1.04
N ASN A 379 5.06 32.73 1.98
CA ASN A 379 5.84 32.03 2.98
C ASN A 379 5.66 30.52 2.89
N ASN A 380 6.76 29.77 3.07
CA ASN A 380 6.76 28.31 3.13
C ASN A 380 6.19 27.65 1.87
N GLN A 381 6.68 28.04 0.69
CA GLN A 381 6.34 27.42 -0.59
C GLN A 381 6.65 25.93 -0.56
N LEU A 382 5.72 25.12 -1.06
CA LEU A 382 5.90 23.69 -1.13
C LEU A 382 6.49 23.27 -2.50
N LYS A 383 7.35 22.25 -2.49
CA LYS A 383 7.75 21.57 -3.73
C LYS A 383 6.56 20.81 -4.32
N HIS A 384 6.64 20.45 -5.62
CA HIS A 384 5.56 19.78 -6.35
C HIS A 384 4.97 18.61 -5.53
N ASP A 385 5.77 17.60 -5.18
CA ASP A 385 5.29 16.41 -4.46
C ASP A 385 4.68 16.74 -3.09
N GLN A 386 5.20 17.75 -2.41
CA GLN A 386 4.67 18.19 -1.13
C GLN A 386 3.29 18.85 -1.29
N ALA A 387 3.12 19.66 -2.34
CA ALA A 387 1.85 20.32 -2.65
C ALA A 387 0.80 19.29 -3.09
N VAL A 388 1.14 18.34 -3.97
CA VAL A 388 0.28 17.21 -4.37
C VAL A 388 -0.16 16.41 -3.15
N LEU A 389 0.77 16.06 -2.26
CA LEU A 389 0.45 15.33 -1.05
C LEU A 389 -0.46 16.12 -0.09
N ALA A 390 -0.30 17.44 -0.02
CA ALA A 390 -1.17 18.31 0.79
C ALA A 390 -2.59 18.37 0.22
N VAL A 391 -2.74 18.43 -1.12
CA VAL A 391 -4.05 18.27 -1.79
C VAL A 391 -4.64 16.89 -1.50
N GLY A 392 -3.85 15.83 -1.61
CA GLY A 392 -4.27 14.47 -1.28
C GLY A 392 -4.75 14.33 0.18
N LEU A 393 -4.08 14.98 1.13
CA LEU A 393 -4.52 15.02 2.53
C LEU A 393 -5.84 15.77 2.70
N LYS A 394 -6.05 16.85 1.93
CA LYS A 394 -7.32 17.58 1.93
C LYS A 394 -8.45 16.69 1.39
N LEU A 395 -8.24 16.04 0.27
CA LEU A 395 -9.20 15.10 -0.33
C LEU A 395 -9.43 13.87 0.56
N MET A 396 -8.41 13.33 1.20
CA MET A 396 -8.56 12.24 2.19
C MET A 396 -9.48 12.67 3.36
N ARG A 397 -9.34 13.90 3.85
CA ARG A 397 -10.23 14.44 4.87
C ARG A 397 -11.67 14.53 4.37
N ILE A 398 -11.86 14.93 3.12
CA ILE A 398 -13.18 14.98 2.48
C ILE A 398 -13.74 13.56 2.30
N LEU A 399 -12.96 12.61 1.81
CA LEU A 399 -13.36 11.20 1.71
C LEU A 399 -13.84 10.63 3.06
N PHE A 400 -13.11 10.92 4.12
CA PHE A 400 -13.52 10.54 5.46
C PHE A 400 -14.88 11.17 5.85
N HIS A 401 -15.08 12.44 5.54
CA HIS A 401 -16.30 13.17 5.86
C HIS A 401 -17.50 12.62 5.08
N VAL A 402 -17.41 12.52 3.76
CA VAL A 402 -18.53 12.08 2.89
C VAL A 402 -19.02 10.67 3.23
N VAL A 403 -18.10 9.77 3.59
CA VAL A 403 -18.46 8.41 4.03
C VAL A 403 -19.13 8.43 5.42
N LYS A 404 -18.57 9.18 6.38
CA LYS A 404 -19.09 9.26 7.75
C LYS A 404 -20.49 9.86 7.82
N HIS A 405 -20.76 10.89 7.00
CA HIS A 405 -22.04 11.64 7.01
C HIS A 405 -22.98 11.19 5.91
N ARG A 406 -22.55 10.25 5.02
CA ARG A 406 -23.30 9.80 3.84
C ARG A 406 -23.76 10.96 2.95
N GLU A 407 -22.85 11.92 2.72
CA GLU A 407 -23.05 13.11 1.90
C GLU A 407 -22.20 13.00 0.61
N LEU A 408 -22.68 13.60 -0.48
CA LEU A 408 -21.90 13.74 -1.68
C LEU A 408 -20.89 14.90 -1.56
N TYR A 409 -19.87 14.85 -2.40
CA TYR A 409 -18.88 15.94 -2.48
C TYR A 409 -19.56 17.26 -2.88
N ASP A 410 -19.21 18.32 -2.17
CA ASP A 410 -19.66 19.68 -2.43
C ASP A 410 -18.44 20.59 -2.67
N PRO A 411 -18.23 21.07 -3.93
CA PRO A 411 -17.10 21.94 -4.25
C PRO A 411 -17.07 23.24 -3.42
N GLN A 412 -18.23 23.80 -3.08
CA GLN A 412 -18.32 25.04 -2.33
C GLN A 412 -17.82 24.89 -0.88
N LYS A 413 -18.00 23.70 -0.30
CA LYS A 413 -17.53 23.39 1.05
C LYS A 413 -16.11 22.83 1.09
N ALA A 414 -15.56 22.46 -0.06
CA ALA A 414 -14.31 21.70 -0.15
C ALA A 414 -13.13 22.40 0.54
N LEU A 415 -12.90 23.67 0.29
CA LEU A 415 -11.78 24.43 0.88
C LEU A 415 -12.10 25.07 2.22
N GLY A 416 -13.36 25.52 2.41
CA GLY A 416 -13.82 26.32 3.56
C GLY A 416 -13.35 27.78 3.47
N ASN A 417 -14.10 28.67 4.13
CA ASN A 417 -13.96 30.14 4.00
C ASN A 417 -12.54 30.66 4.27
N TYR A 418 -11.88 30.11 5.30
CA TYR A 418 -10.51 30.51 5.64
C TYR A 418 -9.51 30.22 4.52
N ARG A 419 -9.62 29.07 3.86
CA ARG A 419 -8.68 28.73 2.77
C ARG A 419 -8.98 29.50 1.51
N ILE A 420 -10.26 29.73 1.22
CA ILE A 420 -10.70 30.57 0.10
C ILE A 420 -10.14 31.99 0.27
N SER A 421 -10.27 32.61 1.45
CA SER A 421 -9.71 33.93 1.71
C SER A 421 -8.19 34.00 1.54
N GLN A 422 -7.46 32.94 1.93
CA GLN A 422 -6.01 32.87 1.72
C GLN A 422 -5.60 32.77 0.25
N ILE A 423 -6.38 32.05 -0.57
CA ILE A 423 -6.14 31.92 -2.02
C ILE A 423 -6.40 33.26 -2.69
N VAL A 424 -7.54 33.89 -2.41
CA VAL A 424 -7.90 35.20 -2.98
C VAL A 424 -6.88 36.28 -2.59
N ASN A 425 -6.42 36.33 -1.35
CA ASN A 425 -5.42 37.30 -0.90
C ASN A 425 -3.99 37.04 -1.45
N ALA A 426 -3.74 35.90 -2.02
CA ALA A 426 -2.43 35.54 -2.58
C ALA A 426 -2.39 35.59 -4.14
N ALA A 427 -3.55 35.77 -4.78
CA ALA A 427 -3.70 35.99 -6.23
C ALA A 427 -3.57 37.43 -6.57
#